data_ed7b64133274bf31863ae836f7b5ca72
#
_entry.id   ed7b64133274bf31863ae836f7b5ca72
#
_cell.length_a   1.000
_cell.length_b   1.000
_cell.length_c   1.000
_cell.angle_alpha   90.00
_cell.angle_beta   90.00
_cell.angle_gamma   90.00
#
_symmetry.space_group_name_H-M   'P 1'
#
loop_
_entity.id
_entity.type
_entity.pdbx_description
1 polymer ?
#
loop_
_entity_poly.entity_id
_entity_poly.type
_entity_poly.pdbx_seq_one_letter_code
_entity_poly.pdbx_strand_id
1 'polypeptide(L)' 'MDYKKKIREKIEKMGGFITSGELVNSNIPTIYLTRMVEAGELVREERGVYLSAKGDYDEYYFFQNKYKVAI' A
#
# COMPACT_ATOMS: atom_id res chain seq x y z
N MET A 1 9.93 18.44 -0.95
CA MET A 1 9.37 17.38 -1.78
C MET A 1 8.50 16.46 -0.92
N ASP A 2 7.28 16.19 -1.36
CA ASP A 2 6.35 15.43 -0.55
C ASP A 2 6.35 13.95 -0.96
N TYR A 3 7.14 13.17 -0.29
CA TYR A 3 7.24 11.74 -0.57
C TYR A 3 5.94 11.00 -0.21
N LYS A 4 5.25 11.45 0.83
CA LYS A 4 3.99 10.82 1.22
C LYS A 4 2.94 10.95 0.12
N LYS A 5 2.90 12.10 -0.51
CA LYS A 5 1.98 12.32 -1.62
C LYS A 5 2.30 11.40 -2.78
N LYS A 6 3.57 11.26 -3.10
CA LYS A 6 4.01 10.35 -4.16
C LYS A 6 3.63 8.91 -3.85
N ILE A 7 3.80 8.51 -2.60
CA ILE A 7 3.45 7.17 -2.18
C ILE A 7 1.94 6.94 -2.33
N ARG A 8 1.13 7.90 -1.93
CA ARG A 8 -0.32 7.80 -2.07
C ARG A 8 -0.74 7.68 -3.53
N GLU A 9 -0.12 8.45 -4.41
CA GLU A 9 -0.41 8.38 -5.83
C GLU A 9 -0.08 7.00 -6.39
N LYS A 10 1.05 6.42 -5.96
CA LYS A 10 1.43 5.09 -6.39
C LYS A 10 0.46 4.04 -5.87
N ILE A 11 0.00 4.18 -4.64
CA ILE A 11 -0.99 3.27 -4.07
C ILE A 11 -2.26 3.29 -4.90
N GLU A 12 -2.73 4.46 -5.31
CA GLU A 12 -3.90 4.56 -6.15
C GLU A 12 -3.70 3.87 -7.50
N LYS A 13 -2.54 4.07 -8.10
CA LYS A 13 -2.23 3.44 -9.39
C LYS A 13 -2.12 1.93 -9.28
N MET A 14 -1.66 1.44 -8.16
CA MET A 14 -1.46 0.02 -7.95
C MET A 14 -2.68 -0.69 -7.40
N GLY A 15 -3.77 0.04 -7.18
CA GLY A 15 -5.02 -0.57 -6.74
C GLY A 15 -5.17 -0.69 -5.24
N GLY A 16 -4.47 0.13 -4.47
CA GLY A 16 -4.63 0.17 -3.02
C GLY A 16 -3.52 -0.48 -2.23
N PHE A 17 -2.41 -0.82 -2.86
CA PHE A 17 -1.27 -1.38 -2.17
C PHE A 17 0.03 -0.80 -2.72
N ILE A 18 1.12 -1.02 -2.00
CA ILE A 18 2.44 -0.59 -2.44
C ILE A 18 3.48 -1.55 -1.88
N THR A 19 4.58 -1.70 -2.59
CA THR A 19 5.68 -2.56 -2.17
C THR A 19 6.92 -1.71 -1.89
N SER A 20 7.79 -2.23 -1.02
CA SER A 20 9.04 -1.54 -0.73
C SER A 20 9.92 -1.45 -1.98
N GLY A 21 9.86 -2.46 -2.85
CA GLY A 21 10.62 -2.44 -4.10
C GLY A 21 10.21 -1.29 -5.00
N GLU A 22 8.93 -0.94 -5.00
CA GLU A 22 8.44 0.18 -5.80
C GLU A 22 9.06 1.50 -5.33
N LEU A 23 9.21 1.67 -4.02
CA LEU A 23 9.85 2.86 -3.48
C LEU A 23 11.32 2.92 -3.86
N VAL A 24 12.01 1.80 -3.77
CA VAL A 24 13.41 1.75 -4.14
C VAL A 24 13.59 2.14 -5.62
N ASN A 25 12.74 1.63 -6.48
CA ASN A 25 12.79 1.96 -7.91
C ASN A 25 12.49 3.43 -8.19
N SER A 26 11.76 4.06 -7.30
CA SER A 26 11.39 5.47 -7.46
C SER A 26 12.28 6.42 -6.67
N ASN A 27 13.34 5.90 -6.05
CA ASN A 27 14.25 6.69 -5.22
C ASN A 27 13.54 7.36 -4.04
N ILE A 28 12.55 6.69 -3.49
CA ILE A 28 11.83 7.17 -2.31
C ILE A 28 12.33 6.37 -1.11
N PRO A 29 12.74 7.04 -0.02
CA PRO A 29 13.20 6.33 1.17
C PRO A 29 12.12 5.42 1.74
N THR A 30 12.46 4.16 1.99
CA THR A 30 11.49 3.19 2.50
C THR A 30 11.07 3.47 3.94
N ILE A 31 11.80 4.32 4.65
CA ILE A 31 11.42 4.69 6.01
C ILE A 31 10.02 5.30 6.06
N TYR A 32 9.59 5.92 4.96
CA TYR A 32 8.25 6.51 4.91
C TYR A 32 7.15 5.47 5.02
N LEU A 33 7.40 4.25 4.55
CA LEU A 33 6.44 3.17 4.72
C LEU A 33 6.22 2.86 6.20
N THR A 34 7.31 2.76 6.95
CA THR A 34 7.23 2.53 8.39
C THR A 34 6.49 3.66 9.09
N ARG A 35 6.82 4.88 8.73
CA ARG A 35 6.16 6.05 9.33
C ARG A 35 4.67 6.09 9.03
N MET A 36 4.30 5.72 7.82
CA MET A 36 2.89 5.71 7.44
C MET A 36 2.13 4.59 8.16
N VAL A 37 2.78 3.46 8.39
CA VAL A 37 2.17 2.40 9.19
C VAL A 37 1.95 2.87 10.62
N GLU A 38 2.95 3.52 11.20
CA GLU A 38 2.84 4.04 12.56
C GLU A 38 1.75 5.11 12.68
N ALA A 39 1.57 5.88 11.63
CA ALA A 39 0.53 6.91 11.59
C ALA A 39 -0.86 6.34 11.29
N GLY A 40 -0.97 5.05 11.04
CA GLY A 40 -2.25 4.43 10.72
C GLY A 40 -2.71 4.62 9.28
N GLU A 41 -1.83 5.07 8.41
CA GLU A 41 -2.18 5.28 7.01
C GLU A 41 -1.98 4.04 6.15
N LEU A 42 -1.14 3.13 6.59
CA LEU A 42 -0.88 1.88 5.89
C LEU A 42 -0.94 0.71 6.86
N VAL A 43 -1.26 -0.45 6.32
CA VAL A 43 -1.23 -1.71 7.06
C VAL A 43 -0.20 -2.61 6.39
N ARG A 44 0.70 -3.17 7.18
CA ARG A 44 1.68 -4.10 6.67
C ARG A 44 1.03 -5.47 6.50
N GLU A 45 0.84 -5.88 5.26
CA GLU A 45 0.20 -7.16 4.97
C GLU A 45 1.19 -8.30 5.07
N GLU A 46 2.32 -8.15 4.45
CA GLU A 46 3.38 -9.13 4.55
C GLU A 46 4.70 -8.43 4.27
N ARG A 47 5.79 -9.15 4.31
CA ARG A 47 7.11 -8.57 4.17
C ARG A 47 7.23 -7.79 2.86
N GLY A 48 7.42 -6.49 2.99
CA GLY A 48 7.60 -5.62 1.84
C GLY A 48 6.32 -5.24 1.11
N VAL A 49 5.15 -5.65 1.62
CA VAL A 49 3.86 -5.32 1.00
C VAL A 49 3.00 -4.57 2.00
N TYR A 50 2.45 -3.44 1.57
CA TYR A 50 1.68 -2.54 2.42
C TYR A 50 0.36 -2.19 1.74
N LEU A 51 -0.70 -2.16 2.51
CA LEU A 51 -2.05 -1.82 2.02
C LEU A 51 -2.48 -0.49 2.60
N SER A 52 -3.35 0.20 1.86
CA SER A 52 -3.94 1.43 2.35
C SER A 52 -4.92 1.12 3.48
N ALA A 53 -4.69 1.73 4.63
CA ALA A 53 -5.55 1.52 5.79
C ALA A 53 -6.83 2.33 5.73
N LYS A 54 -6.90 3.31 4.82
CA LYS A 54 -8.06 4.19 4.73
C LYS A 54 -9.14 3.69 3.80
N GLY A 55 -8.98 2.50 3.27
CA GLY A 55 -9.98 1.95 2.38
C GLY A 55 -10.02 2.60 1.02
N ASP A 56 -8.92 3.18 0.59
CA ASP A 56 -8.81 3.74 -0.75
C ASP A 56 -8.85 2.65 -1.81
N TYR A 57 -8.66 1.43 -1.38
CA TYR A 57 -8.85 0.28 -2.23
C TYR A 57 -10.28 -0.23 -2.04
N ASP A 58 -10.77 -0.93 -3.03
CA ASP A 58 -12.11 -1.50 -2.97
C ASP A 58 -12.10 -2.73 -2.08
N GLU A 59 -12.63 -2.60 -0.87
CA GLU A 59 -12.71 -3.72 0.07
C GLU A 59 -13.46 -4.90 -0.52
N TYR A 60 -14.51 -4.59 -1.24
CA TYR A 60 -15.32 -5.62 -1.87
C TYR A 60 -14.50 -6.41 -2.88
N TYR A 61 -13.73 -5.70 -3.68
CA TYR A 61 -12.86 -6.31 -4.67
C TYR A 61 -11.79 -7.18 -4.00
N PHE A 62 -11.20 -6.65 -2.94
CA PHE A 62 -10.20 -7.38 -2.19
C PHE A 62 -10.78 -8.65 -1.59
N PHE A 63 -11.98 -8.56 -1.04
CA PHE A 63 -12.69 -9.68 -0.47
C PHE A 63 -12.96 -10.76 -1.51
N GLN A 64 -13.44 -10.35 -2.66
CA GLN A 64 -13.70 -11.28 -3.74
C GLN A 64 -12.45 -12.03 -4.17
N ASN A 65 -11.36 -11.32 -4.30
CA ASN A 65 -10.10 -11.94 -4.69
C ASN A 65 -9.60 -12.94 -3.64
N LYS A 66 -9.83 -12.62 -2.39
CA LYS A 66 -9.39 -13.48 -1.30
C LYS A 66 -10.21 -14.76 -1.21
N TYR A 67 -11.51 -14.66 -1.41
CA TYR A 67 -12.41 -15.80 -1.26
C TYR A 67 -12.75 -16.50 -2.57
N LYS A 68 -12.41 -15.91 -3.67
CA LYS A 68 -12.66 -16.50 -4.97
C LYS A 68 -12.02 -17.87 -5.12
N VAL A 69 -10.88 -18.05 -4.49
CA VAL A 69 -10.15 -19.31 -4.56
C VAL A 69 -10.84 -20.42 -3.80
N ALA A 70 -11.67 -20.04 -2.83
CA ALA A 70 -12.36 -21.01 -1.99
C ALA A 70 -13.56 -21.66 -2.69
N ILE A 71 -13.94 -21.13 -3.80
CA ILE A 71 -15.03 -21.67 -4.58
C ILE A 71 -14.48 -22.60 -5.64
#